data_87a7d3c95f6b7385c0e2c3bc84d2b283
#
_entry.id   87a7d3c95f6b7385c0e2c3bc84d2b283
#
_cell.length_a   1.000
_cell.length_b   1.000
_cell.length_c   1.000
_cell.angle_alpha   90.00
_cell.angle_beta   90.00
_cell.angle_gamma   90.00
#
_symmetry.space_group_name_H-M   'P 1'
#
loop_
_entity.id
_entity.type
_entity.pdbx_description
1 polymer ?
#
loop_
_entity_poly.entity_id
_entity_poly.type
_entity_poly.pdbx_seq_one_letter_code
_entity_poly.pdbx_strand_id
1 'polypeptide(L)'
;MKSNFSRISIFILILTVITAFYYGFGLRNEVIKHFDQDEWTNQKNFQSYDDFPKEVINMLLLIEDQSFFNHSGIDIRQIVTVIKGYVFDDKKLRGASTISQQLIKNQLLTKDRTFSRKFKEVIMALLLESYFDKKYILELYLNNVYLGQKGNQLVIGFPDASIYYFNKPLKDLKLDQIAMLVALLKGPSYYHPEKYPDRLKKRQDLVLSIYNKYEKIVK
;
A
#
# COMPACT_ATOMS: atom_id res chain seq x y z
N MET A 1 -20.99 -41.73 -26.55
CA MET A 1 -20.76 -40.27 -26.64
C MET A 1 -20.57 -39.59 -25.28
N LYS A 2 -21.34 -39.85 -24.21
CA LYS A 2 -21.23 -39.25 -22.89
C LYS A 2 -19.87 -39.48 -22.18
N SER A 3 -19.22 -40.63 -22.35
CA SER A 3 -17.96 -41.00 -21.69
C SER A 3 -16.75 -40.20 -22.19
N ASN A 4 -16.70 -39.86 -23.47
CA ASN A 4 -15.58 -39.10 -24.02
C ASN A 4 -15.65 -37.61 -23.66
N PHE A 5 -16.87 -37.06 -23.54
CA PHE A 5 -17.07 -35.66 -23.09
C PHE A 5 -16.60 -35.48 -21.65
N SER A 6 -16.90 -36.43 -20.75
CA SER A 6 -16.42 -36.41 -19.38
C SER A 6 -14.89 -36.48 -19.27
N ARG A 7 -14.22 -37.29 -20.07
CA ARG A 7 -12.75 -37.41 -20.07
C ARG A 7 -12.06 -36.13 -20.56
N ILE A 8 -12.60 -35.49 -21.61
CA ILE A 8 -12.10 -34.23 -22.13
C ILE A 8 -12.26 -33.11 -21.07
N SER A 9 -13.41 -33.04 -20.39
CA SER A 9 -13.65 -32.06 -19.33
C SER A 9 -12.69 -32.22 -18.15
N ILE A 10 -12.40 -33.46 -17.74
CA ILE A 10 -11.42 -33.76 -16.69
C ILE A 10 -10.01 -33.33 -17.14
N PHE A 11 -9.63 -33.64 -18.38
CA PHE A 11 -8.33 -33.26 -18.92
C PHE A 11 -8.14 -31.71 -18.94
N ILE A 12 -9.17 -30.99 -19.40
CA ILE A 12 -9.15 -29.51 -19.39
C ILE A 12 -9.03 -28.97 -17.96
N LEU A 13 -9.77 -29.56 -17.00
CA LEU A 13 -9.69 -29.15 -15.59
C LEU A 13 -8.28 -29.38 -15.03
N ILE A 14 -7.68 -30.54 -15.29
CA ILE A 14 -6.31 -30.85 -14.84
C ILE A 14 -5.31 -29.87 -15.44
N LEU A 15 -5.41 -29.60 -16.75
CA LEU A 15 -4.53 -28.64 -17.43
C LEU A 15 -4.68 -27.23 -16.85
N THR A 16 -5.90 -26.80 -16.56
CA THR A 16 -6.18 -25.50 -15.95
C THR A 16 -5.56 -25.41 -14.55
N VAL A 17 -5.70 -26.45 -13.72
CA VAL A 17 -5.11 -26.51 -12.38
C VAL A 17 -3.58 -26.46 -12.45
N ILE A 18 -2.98 -27.24 -13.35
CA ILE A 18 -1.52 -27.22 -13.58
C ILE A 18 -1.05 -25.82 -13.99
N THR A 19 -1.74 -25.19 -14.96
CA THR A 19 -1.39 -23.84 -15.44
C THR A 19 -1.51 -22.81 -14.31
N ALA A 20 -2.60 -22.87 -13.53
CA ALA A 20 -2.80 -21.99 -12.38
C ALA A 20 -1.71 -22.17 -11.31
N PHE A 21 -1.30 -23.43 -11.07
CA PHE A 21 -0.21 -23.75 -10.14
C PHE A 21 1.13 -23.16 -10.60
N TYR A 22 1.50 -23.36 -11.85
CA TYR A 22 2.74 -22.79 -12.40
C TYR A 22 2.72 -21.27 -12.40
N TYR A 23 1.59 -20.65 -12.73
CA TYR A 23 1.41 -19.21 -12.66
C TYR A 23 1.58 -18.69 -11.23
N GLY A 24 0.89 -19.31 -10.26
CA GLY A 24 1.03 -18.93 -8.84
C GLY A 24 2.46 -19.12 -8.31
N PHE A 25 3.13 -20.21 -8.71
CA PHE A 25 4.52 -20.46 -8.36
C PHE A 25 5.47 -19.40 -8.94
N GLY A 26 5.24 -18.94 -10.17
CA GLY A 26 5.97 -17.84 -10.78
C GLY A 26 5.81 -16.54 -10.00
N LEU A 27 4.56 -16.17 -9.63
CA LEU A 27 4.28 -14.98 -8.83
C LEU A 27 4.92 -15.05 -7.44
N ARG A 28 4.88 -16.22 -6.80
CA ARG A 28 5.53 -16.47 -5.52
C ARG A 28 7.04 -16.17 -5.59
N ASN A 29 7.71 -16.73 -6.59
CA ASN A 29 9.16 -16.54 -6.76
C ASN A 29 9.50 -15.08 -7.07
N GLU A 30 8.67 -14.39 -7.85
CA GLU A 30 8.81 -12.96 -8.12
C GLU A 30 8.75 -12.13 -6.82
N VAL A 31 7.76 -12.40 -5.96
CA VAL A 31 7.59 -11.71 -4.66
C VAL A 31 8.77 -12.01 -3.73
N ILE A 32 9.10 -13.28 -3.52
CA ILE A 32 10.19 -13.64 -2.60
C ILE A 32 11.50 -13.04 -3.09
N LYS A 33 11.87 -13.26 -4.34
CA LYS A 33 13.13 -12.75 -4.91
C LYS A 33 13.24 -11.24 -4.79
N HIS A 34 12.12 -10.50 -4.91
CA HIS A 34 12.14 -9.05 -4.87
C HIS A 34 12.26 -8.50 -3.45
N PHE A 35 11.55 -9.09 -2.48
CA PHE A 35 11.47 -8.57 -1.12
C PHE A 35 12.44 -9.23 -0.13
N ASP A 36 13.03 -10.38 -0.48
CA ASP A 36 14.05 -11.08 0.32
C ASP A 36 15.47 -10.65 -0.13
N GLN A 37 15.74 -9.34 -0.12
CA GLN A 37 17.03 -8.79 -0.54
C GLN A 37 17.56 -7.81 0.49
N ASP A 38 18.84 -7.96 0.86
CA ASP A 38 19.56 -7.02 1.73
C ASP A 38 19.68 -5.61 1.11
N GLU A 39 19.45 -5.49 -0.21
CA GLU A 39 19.49 -4.20 -0.91
C GLU A 39 18.49 -3.17 -0.37
N TRP A 40 17.37 -3.63 0.20
CA TRP A 40 16.37 -2.73 0.78
C TRP A 40 16.92 -1.98 2.00
N THR A 41 17.72 -2.65 2.83
CA THR A 41 18.31 -2.08 4.06
C THR A 41 19.56 -1.24 3.78
N ASN A 42 20.17 -1.37 2.61
CA ASN A 42 21.38 -0.63 2.21
C ASN A 42 21.10 0.78 1.67
N GLN A 43 19.84 1.24 1.65
CA GLN A 43 19.50 2.60 1.25
C GLN A 43 20.03 3.63 2.27
N LYS A 44 20.53 4.77 1.78
CA LYS A 44 21.25 5.78 2.59
C LYS A 44 20.50 6.24 3.86
N ASN A 45 19.19 6.38 3.78
CA ASN A 45 18.36 6.88 4.88
C ASN A 45 17.32 5.82 5.32
N PHE A 46 17.59 4.54 5.08
CA PHE A 46 16.72 3.48 5.52
C PHE A 46 16.56 3.50 7.04
N GLN A 47 15.34 3.38 7.52
CA GLN A 47 15.01 3.28 8.95
C GLN A 47 14.35 1.93 9.22
N SER A 48 14.75 1.28 10.32
CA SER A 48 14.04 0.09 10.78
C SER A 48 12.66 0.45 11.33
N TYR A 49 11.76 -0.53 11.39
CA TYR A 49 10.40 -0.31 11.88
C TYR A 49 10.36 0.37 13.26
N ASP A 50 11.24 -0.05 14.16
CA ASP A 50 11.27 0.44 15.54
C ASP A 50 11.84 1.87 15.66
N ASP A 51 12.51 2.39 14.63
CA ASP A 51 13.02 3.76 14.56
C ASP A 51 11.97 4.77 14.05
N PHE A 52 10.85 4.29 13.49
CA PHE A 52 9.78 5.18 13.06
C PHE A 52 8.99 5.75 14.22
N PRO A 53 8.72 7.08 14.25
CA PRO A 53 7.82 7.66 15.25
C PRO A 53 6.45 6.99 15.22
N LYS A 54 5.90 6.68 16.39
CA LYS A 54 4.57 6.06 16.51
C LYS A 54 3.47 6.87 15.84
N GLU A 55 3.60 8.19 15.86
CA GLU A 55 2.67 9.12 15.22
C GLU A 55 2.62 8.93 13.71
N VAL A 56 3.76 8.66 13.07
CA VAL A 56 3.84 8.38 11.61
C VAL A 56 3.10 7.08 11.30
N ILE A 57 3.42 6.01 12.03
CA ILE A 57 2.80 4.69 11.87
C ILE A 57 1.29 4.78 12.09
N ASN A 58 0.88 5.35 13.22
CA ASN A 58 -0.54 5.44 13.58
C ASN A 58 -1.33 6.28 12.59
N MET A 59 -0.79 7.43 12.18
CA MET A 59 -1.45 8.32 11.22
C MET A 59 -1.56 7.69 9.83
N LEU A 60 -0.50 7.01 9.37
CA LEU A 60 -0.50 6.25 8.14
C LEU A 60 -1.59 5.18 8.16
N LEU A 61 -1.60 4.33 9.19
CA LEU A 61 -2.55 3.22 9.31
C LEU A 61 -4.00 3.71 9.38
N LEU A 62 -4.27 4.76 10.16
CA LEU A 62 -5.60 5.35 10.25
C LEU A 62 -6.14 5.87 8.91
N ILE A 63 -5.26 6.33 8.02
CA ILE A 63 -5.67 6.94 6.76
C ILE A 63 -5.70 5.94 5.61
N GLU A 64 -4.73 5.02 5.56
CA GLU A 64 -4.54 4.14 4.42
C GLU A 64 -5.06 2.71 4.67
N ASP A 65 -4.90 2.18 5.90
CA ASP A 65 -5.21 0.77 6.19
C ASP A 65 -5.43 0.52 7.69
N GLN A 66 -6.61 0.89 8.22
CA GLN A 66 -6.91 0.78 9.66
C GLN A 66 -6.84 -0.64 10.22
N SER A 67 -7.07 -1.63 9.37
CA SER A 67 -7.07 -3.05 9.75
C SER A 67 -5.80 -3.79 9.35
N PHE A 68 -4.72 -3.06 9.03
CA PHE A 68 -3.48 -3.62 8.50
C PHE A 68 -2.99 -4.87 9.26
N PHE A 69 -2.98 -4.84 10.59
CA PHE A 69 -2.56 -5.98 11.42
C PHE A 69 -3.60 -7.12 11.53
N ASN A 70 -4.81 -6.95 10.98
CA ASN A 70 -5.93 -7.89 11.15
C ASN A 70 -6.36 -8.60 9.86
N HIS A 71 -5.74 -8.30 8.72
CA HIS A 71 -6.00 -8.98 7.45
C HIS A 71 -4.72 -9.64 6.92
N SER A 72 -4.85 -10.49 5.89
CA SER A 72 -3.73 -11.18 5.24
C SER A 72 -3.60 -10.74 3.79
N GLY A 73 -3.13 -9.50 3.56
CA GLY A 73 -2.87 -8.92 2.23
C GLY A 73 -4.04 -8.15 1.63
N ILE A 74 -5.28 -8.55 1.90
CA ILE A 74 -6.51 -7.87 1.45
C ILE A 74 -7.49 -7.70 2.59
N ASP A 75 -8.17 -6.57 2.64
CA ASP A 75 -9.26 -6.33 3.59
C ASP A 75 -10.63 -6.53 2.94
N ILE A 76 -11.16 -7.75 3.07
CA ILE A 76 -12.47 -8.13 2.52
C ILE A 76 -13.59 -7.31 3.17
N ARG A 77 -13.49 -6.99 4.48
CA ARG A 77 -14.51 -6.21 5.20
C ARG A 77 -14.58 -4.79 4.65
N GLN A 78 -13.43 -4.18 4.41
CA GLN A 78 -13.35 -2.85 3.80
C GLN A 78 -13.91 -2.86 2.37
N ILE A 79 -13.56 -3.86 1.55
CA ILE A 79 -14.10 -4.02 0.19
C ILE A 79 -15.63 -4.10 0.21
N VAL A 80 -16.21 -4.95 1.07
CA VAL A 80 -17.67 -5.07 1.22
C VAL A 80 -18.29 -3.75 1.67
N THR A 81 -17.66 -3.03 2.60
CA THR A 81 -18.15 -1.73 3.09
C THR A 81 -18.17 -0.68 1.99
N VAL A 82 -17.12 -0.63 1.15
CA VAL A 82 -17.03 0.30 0.02
C VAL A 82 -18.09 -0.01 -1.05
N ILE A 83 -18.30 -1.31 -1.36
CA ILE A 83 -19.33 -1.74 -2.32
C ILE A 83 -20.73 -1.39 -1.79
N LYS A 84 -21.02 -1.68 -0.52
CA LYS A 84 -22.31 -1.31 0.10
C LYS A 84 -22.54 0.21 0.05
N GLY A 85 -21.54 1.00 0.42
CA GLY A 85 -21.64 2.46 0.37
C GLY A 85 -21.88 3.00 -1.03
N TYR A 86 -21.30 2.36 -2.05
CA TYR A 86 -21.52 2.74 -3.44
C TYR A 86 -22.93 2.36 -3.95
N VAL A 87 -23.38 1.14 -3.62
CA VAL A 87 -24.66 0.61 -4.15
C VAL A 87 -25.87 1.18 -3.43
N PHE A 88 -25.79 1.39 -2.10
CA PHE A 88 -26.93 1.73 -1.28
C PHE A 88 -26.94 3.18 -0.75
N ASP A 89 -25.77 3.81 -0.62
CA ASP A 89 -25.67 5.13 0.01
C ASP A 89 -25.21 6.22 -0.98
N ASP A 90 -25.15 5.94 -2.27
CA ASP A 90 -24.68 6.85 -3.34
C ASP A 90 -23.31 7.50 -3.05
N LYS A 91 -22.49 6.80 -2.24
CA LYS A 91 -21.15 7.27 -1.88
C LYS A 91 -20.16 7.01 -3.01
N LYS A 92 -19.28 7.97 -3.28
CA LYS A 92 -18.18 7.76 -4.24
C LYS A 92 -17.33 6.57 -3.82
N LEU A 93 -16.96 5.71 -4.78
CA LEU A 93 -16.01 4.62 -4.57
C LEU A 93 -14.73 5.17 -3.93
N ARG A 94 -14.46 4.74 -2.71
CA ARG A 94 -13.19 5.01 -2.02
C ARG A 94 -12.20 3.88 -2.31
N GLY A 95 -10.91 4.17 -2.29
CA GLY A 95 -9.90 3.13 -2.40
C GLY A 95 -10.00 2.16 -1.23
N ALA A 96 -10.06 0.87 -1.54
CA ALA A 96 -10.04 -0.23 -0.56
C ALA A 96 -8.77 -1.08 -0.72
N SER A 97 -7.69 -0.48 -1.20
CA SER A 97 -6.41 -1.18 -1.36
C SER A 97 -5.60 -1.07 -0.07
N THR A 98 -5.13 -2.20 0.42
CA THR A 98 -4.28 -2.31 1.60
C THR A 98 -2.86 -1.77 1.34
N ILE A 99 -2.08 -1.56 2.41
CA ILE A 99 -0.65 -1.19 2.32
C ILE A 99 0.12 -2.26 1.55
N SER A 100 -0.14 -3.54 1.78
CA SER A 100 0.50 -4.66 1.06
C SER A 100 0.21 -4.62 -0.44
N GLN A 101 -1.03 -4.31 -0.84
CA GLN A 101 -1.39 -4.12 -2.23
C GLN A 101 -0.71 -2.89 -2.84
N GLN A 102 -0.59 -1.80 -2.08
CA GLN A 102 0.11 -0.60 -2.54
C GLN A 102 1.61 -0.86 -2.73
N LEU A 103 2.24 -1.60 -1.82
CA LEU A 103 3.65 -1.97 -1.92
C LEU A 103 3.91 -2.82 -3.17
N ILE A 104 3.14 -3.90 -3.37
CA ILE A 104 3.21 -4.75 -4.57
C ILE A 104 3.02 -3.91 -5.85
N LYS A 105 1.97 -3.10 -5.90
CA LYS A 105 1.68 -2.24 -7.05
C LYS A 105 2.85 -1.32 -7.40
N ASN A 106 3.47 -0.71 -6.39
CA ASN A 106 4.51 0.29 -6.58
C ASN A 106 5.85 -0.33 -6.97
N GLN A 107 6.13 -1.56 -6.51
CA GLN A 107 7.44 -2.20 -6.67
C GLN A 107 7.49 -3.21 -7.83
N LEU A 108 6.39 -3.92 -8.10
CA LEU A 108 6.40 -5.06 -9.02
C LEU A 108 5.46 -4.91 -10.22
N LEU A 109 4.55 -3.94 -10.22
CA LEU A 109 3.54 -3.86 -11.26
C LEU A 109 3.64 -2.61 -12.11
N THR A 110 3.15 -2.71 -13.35
CA THR A 110 3.04 -1.58 -14.26
C THR A 110 1.96 -0.58 -13.81
N LYS A 111 1.99 0.63 -14.38
CA LYS A 111 0.99 1.68 -14.09
C LYS A 111 -0.36 1.46 -14.80
N ASP A 112 -0.51 0.38 -15.55
CA ASP A 112 -1.72 0.08 -16.32
C ASP A 112 -2.92 -0.13 -15.40
N ARG A 113 -4.10 0.34 -15.83
CA ARG A 113 -5.34 0.21 -15.08
C ARG A 113 -6.20 -0.91 -15.67
N THR A 114 -5.74 -2.17 -15.57
CA THR A 114 -6.44 -3.35 -16.07
C THR A 114 -6.92 -4.26 -14.93
N PHE A 115 -7.99 -5.03 -15.17
CA PHE A 115 -8.45 -6.03 -14.21
C PHE A 115 -7.41 -7.13 -13.97
N SER A 116 -6.70 -7.55 -15.03
CA SER A 116 -5.62 -8.55 -14.94
C SER A 116 -4.51 -8.08 -13.99
N ARG A 117 -4.05 -6.83 -14.13
CA ARG A 117 -3.07 -6.24 -13.21
C ARG A 117 -3.59 -6.19 -11.77
N LYS A 118 -4.87 -5.81 -11.56
CA LYS A 118 -5.46 -5.76 -10.22
C LYS A 118 -5.59 -7.17 -9.60
N PHE A 119 -5.90 -8.17 -10.41
CA PHE A 119 -5.94 -9.57 -9.96
C PHE A 119 -4.53 -10.07 -9.56
N LYS A 120 -3.51 -9.76 -10.39
CA LYS A 120 -2.10 -10.05 -10.05
C LYS A 120 -1.70 -9.37 -8.74
N GLU A 121 -2.05 -8.10 -8.54
CA GLU A 121 -1.80 -7.34 -7.31
C GLU A 121 -2.39 -8.04 -6.07
N VAL A 122 -3.64 -8.51 -6.15
CA VAL A 122 -4.31 -9.21 -5.05
C VAL A 122 -3.57 -10.50 -4.69
N ILE A 123 -3.26 -11.35 -5.69
CA ILE A 123 -2.55 -12.61 -5.44
C ILE A 123 -1.17 -12.34 -4.83
N MET A 124 -0.42 -11.40 -5.39
CA MET A 124 0.92 -11.09 -4.90
C MET A 124 0.90 -10.46 -3.49
N ALA A 125 -0.14 -9.69 -3.13
CA ALA A 125 -0.29 -9.17 -1.77
C ALA A 125 -0.58 -10.27 -0.74
N LEU A 126 -1.38 -11.28 -1.10
CA LEU A 126 -1.59 -12.47 -0.28
C LEU A 126 -0.29 -13.27 -0.11
N LEU A 127 0.46 -13.45 -1.19
CA LEU A 127 1.77 -14.10 -1.16
C LEU A 127 2.76 -13.32 -0.30
N LEU A 128 2.84 -12.00 -0.45
CA LEU A 128 3.72 -11.15 0.36
C LEU A 128 3.49 -11.39 1.85
N GLU A 129 2.24 -11.35 2.31
CA GLU A 129 1.91 -11.55 3.73
C GLU A 129 1.97 -13.01 4.21
N SER A 130 2.10 -13.97 3.31
CA SER A 130 2.35 -15.36 3.67
C SER A 130 3.83 -15.66 3.94
N TYR A 131 4.74 -14.81 3.46
CA TYR A 131 6.20 -14.99 3.58
C TYR A 131 6.87 -13.95 4.48
N PHE A 132 6.32 -12.75 4.58
CA PHE A 132 6.90 -11.65 5.33
C PHE A 132 5.94 -11.16 6.41
N ASP A 133 6.49 -10.82 7.57
CA ASP A 133 5.68 -10.30 8.67
C ASP A 133 5.21 -8.85 8.42
N LYS A 134 4.19 -8.44 9.17
CA LYS A 134 3.55 -7.13 9.04
C LYS A 134 4.50 -5.96 9.31
N LYS A 135 5.40 -6.10 10.27
CA LYS A 135 6.37 -5.04 10.61
C LYS A 135 7.33 -4.83 9.45
N TYR A 136 7.86 -5.90 8.87
CA TYR A 136 8.75 -5.84 7.73
C TYR A 136 8.06 -5.22 6.49
N ILE A 137 6.83 -5.63 6.19
CA ILE A 137 6.05 -5.05 5.09
C ILE A 137 5.84 -3.54 5.29
N LEU A 138 5.51 -3.13 6.51
CA LEU A 138 5.28 -1.72 6.83
C LEU A 138 6.59 -0.91 6.80
N GLU A 139 7.69 -1.49 7.25
CA GLU A 139 9.04 -0.94 7.15
C GLU A 139 9.41 -0.66 5.69
N LEU A 140 9.25 -1.65 4.82
CA LEU A 140 9.49 -1.49 3.39
C LEU A 140 8.59 -0.42 2.78
N TYR A 141 7.31 -0.39 3.14
CA TYR A 141 6.38 0.61 2.63
C TYR A 141 6.81 2.03 3.02
N LEU A 142 7.11 2.25 4.31
CA LEU A 142 7.51 3.54 4.86
C LEU A 142 8.81 4.07 4.24
N ASN A 143 9.73 3.19 3.89
CA ASN A 143 11.00 3.55 3.25
C ASN A 143 10.89 3.71 1.73
N ASN A 144 9.86 3.15 1.07
CA ASN A 144 9.83 3.05 -0.39
C ASN A 144 8.61 3.69 -1.06
N VAL A 145 7.70 4.30 -0.30
CA VAL A 145 6.54 4.95 -0.90
C VAL A 145 6.93 6.27 -1.57
N TYR A 146 6.37 6.51 -2.77
CA TYR A 146 6.58 7.75 -3.50
C TYR A 146 5.82 8.92 -2.86
N LEU A 147 6.53 9.97 -2.49
CA LEU A 147 5.98 11.16 -1.82
C LEU A 147 6.18 12.47 -2.58
N GLY A 148 6.85 12.44 -3.73
CA GLY A 148 7.04 13.64 -4.56
C GLY A 148 8.24 13.55 -5.48
N GLN A 149 8.52 14.67 -6.17
CA GLN A 149 9.72 14.81 -6.98
C GLN A 149 10.16 16.28 -7.11
N LYS A 150 11.46 16.48 -7.29
CA LYS A 150 12.07 17.77 -7.65
C LYS A 150 12.85 17.61 -8.94
N GLY A 151 12.32 18.19 -10.02
CA GLY A 151 12.88 17.92 -11.35
C GLY A 151 12.85 16.40 -11.64
N ASN A 152 14.02 15.82 -11.88
CA ASN A 152 14.18 14.40 -12.13
C ASN A 152 14.44 13.56 -10.86
N GLN A 153 14.62 14.19 -9.70
CA GLN A 153 14.87 13.48 -8.44
C GLN A 153 13.54 13.10 -7.79
N LEU A 154 13.34 11.80 -7.57
CA LEU A 154 12.19 11.27 -6.84
C LEU A 154 12.41 11.42 -5.33
N VAL A 155 11.35 11.74 -4.60
CA VAL A 155 11.29 11.73 -3.14
C VAL A 155 10.59 10.43 -2.73
N ILE A 156 11.36 9.50 -2.20
CA ILE A 156 10.92 8.14 -1.89
C ILE A 156 11.15 7.87 -0.40
N GLY A 157 10.11 7.37 0.27
CA GLY A 157 10.11 7.09 1.70
C GLY A 157 9.91 8.33 2.59
N PHE A 158 9.39 8.06 3.77
CA PHE A 158 9.16 9.10 4.78
C PHE A 158 10.45 9.75 5.28
N PRO A 159 11.57 9.01 5.47
CA PRO A 159 12.83 9.60 5.91
C PRO A 159 13.35 10.65 4.92
N ASP A 160 13.40 10.32 3.63
CA ASP A 160 13.84 11.27 2.60
C ASP A 160 12.85 12.43 2.43
N ALA A 161 11.57 12.16 2.51
CA ALA A 161 10.54 13.19 2.43
C ALA A 161 10.62 14.19 3.59
N SER A 162 10.97 13.75 4.81
CA SER A 162 11.14 14.64 5.96
C SER A 162 12.29 15.62 5.77
N ILE A 163 13.41 15.13 5.25
CA ILE A 163 14.56 15.98 4.90
C ILE A 163 14.21 16.92 3.74
N TYR A 164 13.56 16.38 2.71
CA TYR A 164 13.24 17.15 1.51
C TYR A 164 12.27 18.32 1.79
N TYR A 165 11.16 18.06 2.49
CA TYR A 165 10.13 19.08 2.72
C TYR A 165 10.40 19.97 3.93
N PHE A 166 11.12 19.48 4.94
CA PHE A 166 11.25 20.19 6.21
C PHE A 166 12.69 20.41 6.67
N ASN A 167 13.68 19.84 5.97
CA ASN A 167 15.10 19.86 6.36
C ASN A 167 15.32 19.37 7.81
N LYS A 168 14.57 18.32 8.21
CA LYS A 168 14.59 17.73 9.56
C LYS A 168 14.51 16.22 9.50
N PRO A 169 15.14 15.49 10.44
CA PRO A 169 14.89 14.08 10.63
C PRO A 169 13.42 13.81 10.94
N LEU A 170 12.91 12.64 10.51
CA LEU A 170 11.51 12.27 10.67
C LEU A 170 11.03 12.32 12.13
N LYS A 171 11.88 11.94 13.08
CA LYS A 171 11.62 11.97 14.53
C LYS A 171 11.40 13.38 15.10
N ASP A 172 11.89 14.42 14.42
CA ASP A 172 11.80 15.80 14.87
C ASP A 172 10.64 16.57 14.22
N LEU A 173 9.81 15.86 13.43
CA LEU A 173 8.65 16.46 12.80
C LEU A 173 7.51 16.66 13.80
N LYS A 174 6.79 17.76 13.65
CA LYS A 174 5.54 18.04 14.37
C LYS A 174 4.38 17.25 13.72
N LEU A 175 3.29 17.04 14.44
CA LEU A 175 2.10 16.32 13.96
C LEU A 175 1.54 16.88 12.64
N ASP A 176 1.53 18.21 12.48
CA ASP A 176 1.07 18.84 11.24
C ASP A 176 1.99 18.51 10.06
N GLN A 177 3.30 18.41 10.27
CA GLN A 177 4.27 18.04 9.26
C GLN A 177 4.13 16.56 8.87
N ILE A 178 3.93 15.67 9.86
CA ILE A 178 3.62 14.25 9.62
C ILE A 178 2.32 14.12 8.81
N ALA A 179 1.28 14.85 9.19
CA ALA A 179 0.00 14.84 8.48
C ALA A 179 0.12 15.32 7.03
N MET A 180 1.02 16.26 6.76
CA MET A 180 1.32 16.67 5.38
C MET A 180 1.94 15.53 4.57
N LEU A 181 2.92 14.79 5.12
CA LEU A 181 3.52 13.64 4.44
C LEU A 181 2.48 12.55 4.17
N VAL A 182 1.64 12.23 5.15
CA VAL A 182 0.54 11.26 4.98
C VAL A 182 -0.50 11.75 3.95
N ALA A 183 -0.79 13.05 3.91
CA ALA A 183 -1.69 13.62 2.90
C ALA A 183 -1.18 13.44 1.47
N LEU A 184 0.14 13.50 1.27
CA LEU A 184 0.78 13.33 -0.04
C LEU A 184 0.63 11.91 -0.60
N LEU A 185 0.46 10.87 0.24
CA LEU A 185 0.27 9.48 -0.20
C LEU A 185 -0.88 9.32 -1.19
N LYS A 186 -1.93 10.12 -1.04
CA LYS A 186 -3.11 10.07 -1.91
C LYS A 186 -2.82 10.41 -3.37
N GLY A 187 -1.74 11.14 -3.60
CA GLY A 187 -1.28 11.55 -4.93
C GLY A 187 -0.38 12.78 -4.87
N PRO A 188 0.94 12.59 -4.78
CA PRO A 188 1.88 13.69 -4.59
C PRO A 188 1.82 14.76 -5.69
N SER A 189 1.53 14.36 -6.93
CA SER A 189 1.37 15.30 -8.04
C SER A 189 0.09 16.13 -7.93
N TYR A 190 -1.01 15.54 -7.41
CA TYR A 190 -2.28 16.24 -7.22
C TYR A 190 -2.28 17.16 -6.00
N TYR A 191 -1.53 16.79 -4.97
CA TYR A 191 -1.36 17.53 -3.72
C TYR A 191 0.02 18.24 -3.63
N HIS A 192 0.61 18.58 -4.79
CA HIS A 192 1.96 19.17 -4.82
C HIS A 192 2.01 20.47 -3.99
N PRO A 193 2.93 20.58 -3.01
CA PRO A 193 2.93 21.68 -2.05
C PRO A 193 3.03 23.08 -2.68
N GLU A 194 3.85 23.22 -3.71
CA GLU A 194 4.06 24.51 -4.39
C GLU A 194 2.96 24.82 -5.42
N LYS A 195 2.45 23.78 -6.11
CA LYS A 195 1.47 23.98 -7.20
C LYS A 195 0.03 24.05 -6.69
N TYR A 196 -0.27 23.31 -5.63
CA TYR A 196 -1.64 23.16 -5.12
C TYR A 196 -1.68 23.20 -3.58
N PRO A 197 -1.15 24.28 -2.94
CA PRO A 197 -1.05 24.39 -1.48
C PRO A 197 -2.40 24.26 -0.77
N ASP A 198 -3.46 24.86 -1.31
CA ASP A 198 -4.80 24.79 -0.70
C ASP A 198 -5.40 23.38 -0.70
N ARG A 199 -5.15 22.61 -1.76
CA ARG A 199 -5.60 21.20 -1.82
C ARG A 199 -4.87 20.37 -0.78
N LEU A 200 -3.55 20.56 -0.69
CA LEU A 200 -2.74 19.88 0.30
C LEU A 200 -3.18 20.25 1.71
N LYS A 201 -3.37 21.54 1.99
CA LYS A 201 -3.81 22.01 3.31
C LYS A 201 -5.14 21.40 3.72
N LYS A 202 -6.15 21.41 2.85
CA LYS A 202 -7.45 20.77 3.10
C LYS A 202 -7.31 19.28 3.40
N ARG A 203 -6.43 18.57 2.69
CA ARG A 203 -6.19 17.14 2.92
C ARG A 203 -5.44 16.89 4.23
N GLN A 204 -4.43 17.71 4.53
CA GLN A 204 -3.67 17.69 5.79
C GLN A 204 -4.59 17.91 6.99
N ASP A 205 -5.48 18.90 6.94
CA ASP A 205 -6.43 19.18 8.01
C ASP A 205 -7.41 18.02 8.24
N LEU A 206 -7.84 17.36 7.15
CA LEU A 206 -8.63 16.13 7.24
C LEU A 206 -7.87 15.01 7.94
N VAL A 207 -6.59 14.79 7.58
CA VAL A 207 -5.74 13.77 8.21
C VAL A 207 -5.60 14.04 9.70
N LEU A 208 -5.29 15.28 10.08
CA LEU A 208 -5.20 15.70 11.49
C LEU A 208 -6.52 15.53 12.25
N SER A 209 -7.64 15.88 11.64
CA SER A 209 -8.95 15.75 12.28
C SER A 209 -9.29 14.29 12.57
N ILE A 210 -8.97 13.39 11.63
CA ILE A 210 -9.16 11.94 11.82
C ILE A 210 -8.23 11.44 12.93
N TYR A 211 -6.95 11.77 12.87
CA TYR A 211 -5.98 11.35 13.88
C TYR A 211 -6.40 11.79 15.30
N ASN A 212 -6.70 13.08 15.49
CA ASN A 212 -7.11 13.63 16.79
C ASN A 212 -8.42 13.00 17.32
N LYS A 213 -9.34 12.61 16.43
CA LYS A 213 -10.59 11.94 16.82
C LYS A 213 -10.31 10.54 17.37
N TYR A 214 -9.45 9.76 16.70
CA TYR A 214 -9.17 8.38 17.10
C TYR A 214 -8.20 8.28 18.27
N GLU A 215 -7.22 9.19 18.39
CA GLU A 215 -6.33 9.24 19.55
C GLU A 215 -7.09 9.44 20.88
N LYS A 216 -8.19 10.19 20.85
CA LYS A 216 -9.07 10.37 22.01
C LYS A 216 -9.90 9.15 22.40
N ILE A 217 -10.10 8.20 21.46
CA ILE A 217 -10.87 6.97 21.70
C ILE A 217 -9.97 5.85 22.26
N VAL A 218 -8.67 5.90 21.99
CA VAL A 218 -7.69 4.87 22.35
C VAL A 218 -6.99 5.19 23.70
N LYS A 219 -7.26 6.33 24.30
CA LYS A 219 -6.87 6.68 25.67
C LYS A 219 -7.94 6.21 26.65
#